data_c02d7a39927f5cd78c88e9b53aad00cc
#
_entry.id   c02d7a39927f5cd78c88e9b53aad00cc
#
_cell.length_a   1.000
_cell.length_b   1.000
_cell.length_c   1.000
_cell.angle_alpha   90.00
_cell.angle_beta   90.00
_cell.angle_gamma   90.00
#
_symmetry.space_group_name_H-M   'P 1'
#
loop_
_entity.id
_entity.type
_entity.pdbx_description
1 polymer ?
#
loop_
_entity_poly.entity_id
_entity_poly.type
_entity_poly.pdbx_seq_one_letter_code
_entity_poly.pdbx_strand_id
1 'polypeptide(L)'
;MPTELAIRAHWADRLWLAKGYDSKAEFMERGTCFACGMDGSERAHILARAAGGDDTPENLHILCHRCHKDSEYLEGSAYMDWLMDRNALSMIMSAAARVGFNLAVLMQPNAESNGAEHPTRTPGYRA
;
A
#
# COMPACT_ATOMS: atom_id res chain seq x y z
N MET A 1 -22.06 10.02 3.32
CA MET A 1 -20.80 9.36 2.93
C MET A 1 -21.14 8.18 2.01
N PRO A 2 -20.56 8.08 0.83
CA PRO A 2 -20.83 6.96 -0.08
C PRO A 2 -20.35 5.63 0.50
N THR A 3 -20.98 4.56 0.01
CA THR A 3 -20.59 3.22 0.41
C THR A 3 -19.24 2.84 -0.19
N GLU A 4 -18.60 1.83 0.39
CA GLU A 4 -17.35 1.30 -0.18
C GLU A 4 -17.58 0.83 -1.62
N LEU A 5 -18.72 0.19 -1.88
CA LEU A 5 -19.04 -0.31 -3.22
C LEU A 5 -19.14 0.84 -4.23
N ALA A 6 -19.76 1.95 -3.85
CA ALA A 6 -19.86 3.12 -4.73
C ALA A 6 -18.49 3.71 -5.04
N ILE A 7 -17.61 3.76 -4.04
CA ILE A 7 -16.25 4.25 -4.22
C ILE A 7 -15.48 3.32 -5.15
N ARG A 8 -15.57 2.00 -4.94
CA ARG A 8 -14.91 1.03 -5.80
C ARG A 8 -15.41 1.11 -7.24
N ALA A 9 -16.71 1.26 -7.42
CA ALA A 9 -17.29 1.36 -8.77
C ALA A 9 -16.74 2.57 -9.51
N HIS A 10 -16.60 3.69 -8.83
CA HIS A 10 -16.07 4.91 -9.46
C HIS A 10 -14.63 4.73 -9.94
N TRP A 11 -13.80 4.05 -9.16
CA TRP A 11 -12.36 3.94 -9.45
C TRP A 11 -11.98 2.67 -10.21
N ALA A 12 -12.92 1.72 -10.38
CA ALA A 12 -12.60 0.41 -10.92
C ALA A 12 -11.89 0.47 -12.27
N ASP A 13 -12.41 1.25 -13.21
CA ASP A 13 -11.84 1.30 -14.57
C ASP A 13 -10.39 1.79 -14.58
N ARG A 14 -10.05 2.68 -13.67
CA ARG A 14 -8.69 3.22 -13.60
C ARG A 14 -7.72 2.32 -12.85
N LEU A 15 -8.21 1.58 -11.87
CA LEU A 15 -7.32 0.95 -10.91
C LEU A 15 -7.17 -0.55 -11.06
N TRP A 16 -8.16 -1.25 -11.64
CA TRP A 16 -8.09 -2.71 -11.60
C TRP A 16 -6.83 -3.26 -12.31
N LEU A 17 -6.53 -2.78 -13.51
CA LEU A 17 -5.36 -3.24 -14.24
C LEU A 17 -4.07 -2.67 -13.66
N ALA A 18 -4.06 -1.37 -13.39
CA ALA A 18 -2.88 -0.66 -12.89
C ALA A 18 -2.40 -1.21 -11.56
N LYS A 19 -3.30 -1.72 -10.73
CA LYS A 19 -2.98 -2.25 -9.41
C LYS A 19 -2.86 -3.78 -9.39
N GLY A 20 -2.82 -4.41 -10.54
CA GLY A 20 -2.49 -5.84 -10.65
C GLY A 20 -3.62 -6.80 -10.37
N TYR A 21 -4.86 -6.37 -10.45
CA TYR A 21 -6.01 -7.28 -10.32
C TYR A 21 -6.20 -8.06 -11.61
N ASP A 22 -6.70 -9.28 -11.50
CA ASP A 22 -6.94 -10.13 -12.67
C ASP A 22 -8.14 -9.67 -13.49
N SER A 23 -9.09 -9.00 -12.86
CA SER A 23 -10.28 -8.49 -13.54
C SER A 23 -10.88 -7.33 -12.75
N LYS A 24 -11.72 -6.54 -13.43
CA LYS A 24 -12.46 -5.49 -12.77
C LYS A 24 -13.41 -6.06 -11.71
N ALA A 25 -13.99 -7.23 -11.97
CA ALA A 25 -14.85 -7.89 -11.00
C ALA A 25 -14.10 -8.22 -9.71
N GLU A 26 -12.85 -8.67 -9.81
CA GLU A 26 -12.03 -8.95 -8.65
C GLU A 26 -11.80 -7.69 -7.83
N PHE A 27 -11.50 -6.57 -8.49
CA PHE A 27 -11.33 -5.28 -7.80
C PHE A 27 -12.60 -4.91 -7.04
N MET A 28 -13.77 -5.14 -7.64
CA MET A 28 -15.04 -4.78 -7.04
C MET A 28 -15.43 -5.66 -5.85
N GLU A 29 -15.02 -6.92 -5.87
CA GLU A 29 -15.44 -7.89 -4.86
C GLU A 29 -14.57 -7.90 -3.60
N ARG A 30 -13.31 -7.54 -3.73
CA ARG A 30 -12.37 -7.65 -2.63
C ARG A 30 -12.36 -6.38 -1.78
N GLY A 31 -12.43 -6.54 -0.47
CA GLY A 31 -12.31 -5.44 0.48
C GLY A 31 -10.85 -5.04 0.65
N THR A 32 -10.20 -4.58 -0.42
CA THR A 32 -8.77 -4.32 -0.42
C THR A 32 -8.46 -2.83 -0.49
N CYS A 33 -7.28 -2.49 0.04
CA CYS A 33 -6.72 -1.15 -0.03
C CYS A 33 -6.37 -0.80 -1.47
N PHE A 34 -6.79 0.36 -1.94
CA PHE A 34 -6.48 0.81 -3.32
C PHE A 34 -4.98 0.97 -3.54
N ALA A 35 -4.23 1.24 -2.50
CA ALA A 35 -2.78 1.49 -2.62
C ALA A 35 -1.97 0.20 -2.55
N CYS A 36 -2.08 -0.56 -1.47
CA CYS A 36 -1.19 -1.71 -1.25
C CYS A 36 -1.81 -3.07 -1.59
N GLY A 37 -3.13 -3.14 -1.76
CA GLY A 37 -3.81 -4.40 -2.09
C GLY A 37 -4.09 -5.32 -0.91
N MET A 38 -3.67 -4.95 0.30
CA MET A 38 -4.01 -5.70 1.51
C MET A 38 -5.41 -5.29 1.97
N ASP A 39 -5.93 -5.94 3.01
CA ASP A 39 -7.27 -5.60 3.50
C ASP A 39 -7.36 -4.12 3.86
N GLY A 40 -8.41 -3.46 3.43
CA GLY A 40 -8.61 -2.05 3.71
C GLY A 40 -10.08 -1.68 3.65
N SER A 41 -10.50 -0.83 4.57
CA SER A 41 -11.90 -0.42 4.67
C SER A 41 -12.07 1.05 5.08
N GLU A 42 -10.98 1.80 5.19
CA GLU A 42 -11.08 3.21 5.59
C GLU A 42 -11.28 4.09 4.37
N ARG A 43 -12.20 5.03 4.50
CA ARG A 43 -12.46 6.02 3.44
C ARG A 43 -11.52 7.19 3.66
N ALA A 44 -10.62 7.39 2.69
CA ALA A 44 -9.61 8.44 2.76
C ALA A 44 -9.93 9.53 1.75
N HIS A 45 -9.99 10.77 2.19
CA HIS A 45 -10.20 11.92 1.30
C HIS A 45 -8.93 12.20 0.49
N ILE A 46 -9.08 12.36 -0.82
CA ILE A 46 -7.97 12.73 -1.69
C ILE A 46 -7.62 14.19 -1.45
N LEU A 47 -8.64 15.06 -1.47
CA LEU A 47 -8.52 16.42 -1.00
C LEU A 47 -9.18 16.48 0.39
N ALA A 48 -8.41 16.90 1.38
CA ALA A 48 -8.87 16.90 2.76
C ALA A 48 -10.13 17.75 2.93
N ARG A 49 -11.03 17.32 3.81
CA ARG A 49 -12.27 18.06 4.09
C ARG A 49 -11.98 19.50 4.53
N ALA A 50 -10.94 19.68 5.35
CA ALA A 50 -10.53 21.01 5.81
C ALA A 50 -10.05 21.91 4.68
N ALA A 51 -9.62 21.33 3.56
CA ALA A 51 -9.18 22.08 2.37
C ALA A 51 -10.28 22.21 1.31
N GLY A 52 -11.52 21.88 1.67
CA GLY A 52 -12.66 21.98 0.75
C GLY A 52 -13.03 20.68 0.05
N GLY A 53 -12.43 19.56 0.44
CA GLY A 53 -12.76 18.26 -0.13
C GLY A 53 -14.15 17.80 0.28
N ASP A 54 -14.88 17.21 -0.67
CA ASP A 54 -16.24 16.73 -0.42
C ASP A 54 -16.23 15.21 -0.16
N ASP A 55 -17.42 14.65 0.06
CA ASP A 55 -17.61 13.25 0.38
C ASP A 55 -18.11 12.46 -0.84
N THR A 56 -17.76 12.88 -2.04
CA THR A 56 -18.13 12.16 -3.26
C THR A 56 -17.16 11.01 -3.56
N PRO A 57 -17.60 9.97 -4.30
CA PRO A 57 -16.71 8.86 -4.65
C PRO A 57 -15.43 9.29 -5.36
N GLU A 58 -15.47 10.33 -6.18
CA GLU A 58 -14.30 10.82 -6.89
C GLU A 58 -13.25 11.44 -5.97
N ASN A 59 -13.63 11.83 -4.75
CA ASN A 59 -12.71 12.38 -3.76
C ASN A 59 -12.35 11.39 -2.66
N LEU A 60 -12.71 10.11 -2.82
CA LEU A 60 -12.48 9.11 -1.79
C LEU A 60 -11.76 7.89 -2.37
N HIS A 61 -10.82 7.37 -1.61
CA HIS A 61 -10.20 6.07 -1.86
C HIS A 61 -10.43 5.16 -0.66
N ILE A 62 -10.42 3.85 -0.90
CA ILE A 62 -10.46 2.86 0.18
C ILE A 62 -9.02 2.48 0.49
N LEU A 63 -8.58 2.73 1.71
CA LEU A 63 -7.21 2.44 2.12
C LEU A 63 -7.21 1.62 3.41
N CYS A 64 -6.15 0.86 3.62
CA CYS A 64 -5.89 0.26 4.92
C CYS A 64 -5.41 1.36 5.86
N HIS A 65 -5.40 1.06 7.17
CA HIS A 65 -5.01 2.05 8.16
C HIS A 65 -3.59 2.59 7.91
N ARG A 66 -2.63 1.71 7.59
CA ARG A 66 -1.24 2.14 7.38
C ARG A 66 -1.11 3.05 6.17
N CYS A 67 -1.74 2.68 5.06
CA CYS A 67 -1.70 3.52 3.86
C CYS A 67 -2.40 4.85 4.09
N HIS A 68 -3.52 4.85 4.82
CA HIS A 68 -4.23 6.08 5.16
C HIS A 68 -3.30 7.01 5.96
N LYS A 69 -2.62 6.48 6.96
CA LYS A 69 -1.68 7.28 7.77
C LYS A 69 -0.51 7.78 6.95
N ASP A 70 0.09 6.91 6.14
CA ASP A 70 1.26 7.28 5.35
C ASP A 70 0.96 8.33 4.29
N SER A 71 -0.29 8.42 3.84
CA SER A 71 -0.69 9.37 2.80
C SER A 71 -1.20 10.72 3.34
N GLU A 72 -1.33 10.88 4.65
CA GLU A 72 -1.95 12.07 5.23
C GLU A 72 -1.34 13.38 4.78
N TYR A 73 -0.05 13.39 4.51
CA TYR A 73 0.68 14.62 4.18
C TYR A 73 0.93 14.77 2.68
N LEU A 74 0.35 13.90 1.86
CA LEU A 74 0.53 13.96 0.41
C LEU A 74 -0.68 14.62 -0.23
N GLU A 75 -0.45 15.39 -1.31
CA GLU A 75 -1.50 16.10 -2.03
C GLU A 75 -1.24 16.06 -3.54
N GLY A 76 -2.30 16.25 -4.30
CA GLY A 76 -2.22 16.40 -5.75
C GLY A 76 -1.51 15.26 -6.44
N SER A 77 -0.59 15.60 -7.35
CA SER A 77 0.13 14.59 -8.13
C SER A 77 1.02 13.72 -7.26
N ALA A 78 1.59 14.27 -6.18
CA ALA A 78 2.42 13.49 -5.27
C ALA A 78 1.62 12.37 -4.62
N TYR A 79 0.37 12.63 -4.25
CA TYR A 79 -0.50 11.61 -3.70
C TYR A 79 -0.83 10.54 -4.74
N MET A 80 -1.18 10.95 -5.96
CA MET A 80 -1.53 9.99 -7.02
C MET A 80 -0.33 9.12 -7.40
N ASP A 81 0.86 9.70 -7.48
CA ASP A 81 2.07 8.94 -7.75
C ASP A 81 2.33 7.92 -6.64
N TRP A 82 2.17 8.34 -5.39
CA TRP A 82 2.30 7.45 -4.26
C TRP A 82 1.30 6.30 -4.33
N LEU A 83 0.04 6.61 -4.65
CA LEU A 83 -1.01 5.59 -4.75
C LEU A 83 -0.67 4.54 -5.80
N MET A 84 -0.21 4.97 -6.96
CA MET A 84 0.10 4.09 -8.07
C MET A 84 1.34 3.23 -7.80
N ASP A 85 2.33 3.76 -7.09
CA ASP A 85 3.58 3.06 -6.80
C ASP A 85 3.51 2.17 -5.56
N ARG A 86 2.58 2.45 -4.65
CA ARG A 86 2.48 1.72 -3.39
C ARG A 86 2.09 0.27 -3.64
N ASN A 87 2.69 -0.67 -2.91
CA ASN A 87 2.33 -2.08 -2.97
C ASN A 87 2.44 -2.70 -1.58
N ALA A 88 2.12 -4.00 -1.47
CA ALA A 88 2.12 -4.67 -0.17
C ALA A 88 3.49 -4.62 0.50
N LEU A 89 4.56 -4.81 -0.28
CA LEU A 89 5.91 -4.78 0.28
C LEU A 89 6.26 -3.41 0.84
N SER A 90 6.02 -2.34 0.10
CA SER A 90 6.33 -1.00 0.58
C SER A 90 5.47 -0.60 1.79
N MET A 91 4.23 -1.08 1.86
CA MET A 91 3.39 -0.87 3.03
C MET A 91 3.95 -1.59 4.26
N ILE A 92 4.37 -2.85 4.08
CA ILE A 92 4.93 -3.64 5.17
C ILE A 92 6.24 -3.02 5.66
N MET A 93 7.07 -2.54 4.75
CA MET A 93 8.32 -1.85 5.11
C MET A 93 8.04 -0.58 5.92
N SER A 94 7.03 0.17 5.55
CA SER A 94 6.63 1.36 6.30
C SER A 94 6.15 0.99 7.70
N ALA A 95 5.33 -0.04 7.82
CA ALA A 95 4.83 -0.50 9.11
C ALA A 95 5.98 -0.98 10.01
N ALA A 96 6.93 -1.72 9.43
CA ALA A 96 8.08 -2.24 10.17
C ALA A 96 8.96 -1.08 10.67
N ALA A 97 9.19 -0.07 9.84
CA ALA A 97 10.02 1.08 10.22
C ALA A 97 9.43 1.84 11.42
N ARG A 98 8.11 1.83 11.57
CA ARG A 98 7.44 2.48 12.70
C ARG A 98 7.81 1.87 14.04
N VAL A 99 8.22 0.60 14.06
CA VAL A 99 8.65 -0.08 15.29
C VAL A 99 10.15 -0.28 15.31
N GLY A 100 10.89 0.46 14.47
CA GLY A 100 12.35 0.43 14.48
C GLY A 100 12.97 -0.74 13.73
N PHE A 101 12.19 -1.42 12.89
CA PHE A 101 12.65 -2.59 12.17
C PHE A 101 12.85 -2.26 10.68
N ASN A 102 14.04 -2.51 10.14
CA ASN A 102 14.32 -2.25 8.73
C ASN A 102 14.25 -3.55 7.93
N LEU A 103 13.09 -3.80 7.35
CA LEU A 103 12.83 -5.00 6.58
C LEU A 103 13.73 -5.09 5.34
N ALA A 104 14.08 -3.95 4.74
CA ALA A 104 14.93 -3.93 3.55
C ALA A 104 16.29 -4.55 3.81
N VAL A 105 16.85 -4.36 5.01
CA VAL A 105 18.13 -4.97 5.38
C VAL A 105 18.02 -6.49 5.40
N LEU A 106 16.92 -7.02 5.92
CA LEU A 106 16.72 -8.46 5.98
C LEU A 106 16.49 -9.08 4.61
N MET A 107 16.01 -8.29 3.67
CA MET A 107 15.68 -8.78 2.33
C MET A 107 16.82 -8.63 1.33
N GLN A 108 17.96 -8.08 1.76
CA GLN A 108 19.12 -7.97 0.89
C GLN A 108 19.73 -9.35 0.67
N PRO A 109 20.22 -9.62 -0.54
CA PRO A 109 20.93 -10.88 -0.79
C PRO A 109 22.14 -10.98 0.12
N ASN A 110 22.42 -12.20 0.60
CA ASN A 110 23.60 -12.43 1.41
C ASN A 110 24.82 -12.49 0.48
N ALA A 111 25.65 -11.47 0.53
CA ALA A 111 26.82 -11.36 -0.36
C ALA A 111 27.92 -12.32 0.01
N GLU A 112 27.88 -12.87 1.17
CA GLU A 112 28.92 -13.79 1.58
C GLU A 112 28.68 -15.18 1.22
N SER A 113 28.39 -15.51 0.75
CA SER A 113 28.09 -16.62 0.72
C SER A 113 28.55 -17.20 -0.20
N ASN A 114 28.80 -16.26 0.27
CA ASN A 114 29.07 -16.31 0.17
C ASN A 114 29.60 -16.51 0.15
N GLY A 115 30.05 -17.09 0.22
CA GLY A 115 30.38 -17.12 0.75
C GLY A 115 30.36 -17.47 1.13
N ALA A 116 30.74 -18.02 1.26
CA ALA A 116 30.59 -18.14 2.11
C ALA A 116 30.20 -18.37 2.65
N GLU A 117 30.33 -18.84 2.77
CA GLU A 117 29.94 -18.88 3.80
C GLU A 117 29.42 -19.01 4.41
N HIS A 118 29.72 -19.67 4.35
CA HIS A 118 29.33 -19.77 5.43
C HIS A 118 28.88 -19.96 5.88
N PRO A 119 29.41 -20.44 5.84
CA PRO A 119 29.01 -20.60 6.71
C PRO A 119 28.55 -20.53 7.28
N THR A 120 28.61 -20.88 7.47
CA THR A 120 28.14 -20.66 8.45
C THR A 120 27.52 -20.31 9.00
N ARG A 121 27.64 -20.61 9.14
CA ARG A 121 27.11 -20.19 10.08
C ARG A 121 26.43 -19.79 10.51
N THR A 122 26.71 -20.06 10.46
CA THR A 122 26.14 -19.59 11.24
C THR A 122 25.57 -19.25 11.55
N PRO A 123 26.04 -19.53 11.73
CA PRO A 123 25.33 -19.20 12.35
C PRO A 123 24.63 -18.82 12.36
N GLY A 124 24.90 -19.43 12.23
CA GLY A 124 24.23 -18.93 12.54
C GLY A 124 23.55 -18.63 12.14
N TYR A 125 23.72 -19.13 12.12
CA TYR A 125 23.25 -18.66 12.01
C TYR A 125 23.06 -18.62 11.52
N ARG A 126 23.54 -18.75 11.17
CA ARG A 126 23.66 -18.66 10.83
C ARG A 126 23.43 -18.86 10.46
N ALA A 127 23.88 -19.22 10.18
CA ALA A 127 23.73 -19.25 10.11
C ALA A 127 23.65 -19.26 9.92
#